data_30700e07125163d31c0b2cf903649630
#
_entry.id   30700e07125163d31c0b2cf903649630
#
_cell.length_a   1.000
_cell.length_b   1.000
_cell.length_c   1.000
_cell.angle_alpha   90.00
_cell.angle_beta   90.00
_cell.angle_gamma   90.00
#
_symmetry.space_group_name_H-M   'P 1'
#
loop_
_entity.id
_entity.type
_entity.pdbx_description
1 polymer ?
#
loop_
_entity_poly.entity_id
_entity_poly.type
_entity_poly.pdbx_seq_one_letter_code
_entity_poly.pdbx_strand_id
1 'polypeptide(L)'
;MDYKKLQCPPLSAEDAKMIVSTRIRVGRNLAEFPLGPGISKEQRDKVEATVSGVLKTFTGELAGSYYALNKMSDADRKQLVADHFLFKEGDRFLESCGLNREWPAGRGIFHNKDKTFLVWINEEDQLRIISMQPGADILAVFTRLSIAAAEIEKKAKFAHDAHLGYITSCPTNLGTALRASVHIKLPFLCKDKK
;
A
#
# COMPACT_ATOMS: atom_id res chain seq x y z
N MET A 1 17.73 7.62 -7.18
CA MET A 1 17.05 8.82 -7.70
C MET A 1 17.06 9.89 -6.62
N ASP A 2 17.43 11.12 -6.94
CA ASP A 2 17.46 12.21 -5.97
C ASP A 2 16.07 12.88 -5.91
N TYR A 3 15.22 12.40 -5.01
CA TYR A 3 13.83 12.87 -4.88
C TYR A 3 13.71 14.35 -4.50
N LYS A 4 14.79 14.95 -3.97
CA LYS A 4 14.84 16.38 -3.60
C LYS A 4 14.84 17.31 -4.81
N LYS A 5 15.16 16.78 -5.99
CA LYS A 5 15.15 17.54 -7.25
C LYS A 5 13.82 17.46 -8.00
N LEU A 6 12.86 16.68 -7.52
CA LEU A 6 11.54 16.62 -8.12
C LEU A 6 10.78 17.91 -7.80
N GLN A 7 10.23 18.51 -8.83
CA GLN A 7 9.38 19.71 -8.70
C GLN A 7 8.01 19.41 -9.32
N CYS A 8 6.97 19.81 -8.63
CA CYS A 8 5.63 19.86 -9.20
C CYS A 8 5.25 21.32 -9.44
N PRO A 9 4.59 21.64 -10.55
CA PRO A 9 4.04 22.98 -10.75
C PRO A 9 3.14 23.34 -9.55
N PRO A 10 3.21 24.57 -9.04
CA PRO A 10 2.32 25.00 -7.98
C PRO A 10 0.87 25.00 -8.47
N LEU A 11 -0.02 24.46 -7.65
CA LEU A 11 -1.46 24.58 -7.88
C LEU A 11 -1.93 26.00 -7.53
N SER A 12 -2.97 26.47 -8.23
CA SER A 12 -3.65 27.69 -7.80
C SER A 12 -4.25 27.51 -6.40
N ALA A 13 -4.42 28.60 -5.66
CA ALA A 13 -5.03 28.54 -4.33
C ALA A 13 -6.48 28.03 -4.38
N GLU A 14 -7.18 28.22 -5.50
CA GLU A 14 -8.55 27.73 -5.73
C GLU A 14 -8.56 26.21 -5.96
N ASP A 15 -7.68 25.73 -6.86
CA ASP A 15 -7.56 24.30 -7.14
C ASP A 15 -7.13 23.51 -5.90
N ALA A 16 -6.21 24.05 -5.11
CA ALA A 16 -5.74 23.43 -3.87
C ALA A 16 -6.87 23.25 -2.85
N LYS A 17 -7.84 24.17 -2.78
CA LYS A 17 -9.01 24.09 -1.89
C LYS A 17 -10.00 22.99 -2.30
N MET A 18 -10.00 22.61 -3.57
CA MET A 18 -10.86 21.52 -4.06
C MET A 18 -10.32 20.14 -3.74
N ILE A 19 -9.00 20.00 -3.52
CA ILE A 19 -8.36 18.71 -3.23
C ILE A 19 -8.47 18.40 -1.73
N VAL A 20 -9.19 17.32 -1.41
CA VAL A 20 -9.39 16.84 -0.03
C VAL A 20 -8.19 16.08 0.46
N SER A 21 -7.67 15.17 -0.37
CA SER A 21 -6.53 14.32 -0.02
C SER A 21 -5.83 13.78 -1.27
N THR A 22 -4.57 13.46 -1.09
CA THR A 22 -3.72 12.81 -2.10
C THR A 22 -3.26 11.46 -1.58
N ARG A 23 -3.25 10.44 -2.46
CA ARG A 23 -2.83 9.07 -2.15
C ARG A 23 -2.02 8.49 -3.30
N ILE A 24 -0.88 7.88 -2.96
CA ILE A 24 -0.09 7.08 -3.90
C ILE A 24 0.12 5.70 -3.28
N ARG A 25 0.02 4.65 -4.09
CA ARG A 25 0.26 3.27 -3.69
C ARG A 25 1.09 2.53 -4.73
N VAL A 26 1.86 1.55 -4.28
CA VAL A 26 2.57 0.60 -5.13
C VAL A 26 2.36 -0.82 -4.63
N GLY A 27 2.25 -1.78 -5.57
CA GLY A 27 2.33 -3.21 -5.30
C GLY A 27 3.76 -3.70 -5.38
N ARG A 28 4.17 -4.62 -4.51
CA ARG A 28 5.50 -5.26 -4.55
C ARG A 28 5.39 -6.72 -4.11
N ASN A 29 6.18 -7.56 -4.75
CA ASN A 29 6.41 -8.94 -4.33
C ASN A 29 7.90 -9.13 -4.09
N LEU A 30 8.27 -10.05 -3.20
CA LEU A 30 9.64 -10.38 -2.89
C LEU A 30 10.17 -11.42 -3.88
N ALA A 31 11.40 -11.24 -4.35
CA ALA A 31 12.03 -12.08 -5.36
C ALA A 31 12.19 -13.55 -4.92
N GLU A 32 12.26 -13.80 -3.60
CA GLU A 32 12.51 -15.12 -3.05
C GLU A 32 11.25 -15.99 -2.88
N PHE A 33 10.06 -15.42 -3.11
CA PHE A 33 8.79 -16.11 -2.87
C PHE A 33 7.93 -16.16 -4.12
N PRO A 34 7.12 -17.22 -4.29
CA PRO A 34 6.09 -17.28 -5.32
C PRO A 34 5.08 -16.15 -5.15
N LEU A 35 4.43 -15.77 -6.24
CA LEU A 35 3.31 -14.82 -6.20
C LEU A 35 2.12 -15.39 -5.40
N GLY A 36 1.23 -14.53 -4.95
CA GLY A 36 0.11 -14.84 -4.08
C GLY A 36 -0.70 -16.09 -4.43
N PRO A 37 -1.05 -16.36 -5.72
CA PRO A 37 -1.77 -17.59 -6.09
C PRO A 37 -0.99 -18.88 -5.83
N GLY A 38 0.34 -18.85 -5.93
CA GLY A 38 1.23 -20.01 -5.76
C GLY A 38 1.90 -20.14 -4.39
N ILE A 39 1.76 -19.14 -3.50
CA ILE A 39 2.45 -19.12 -2.21
C ILE A 39 1.82 -20.10 -1.20
N SER A 40 2.64 -20.87 -0.48
CA SER A 40 2.18 -21.69 0.63
C SER A 40 1.91 -20.87 1.90
N LYS A 41 1.23 -21.46 2.89
CA LYS A 41 1.01 -20.82 4.19
C LYS A 41 2.34 -20.49 4.86
N GLU A 42 3.28 -21.43 4.89
CA GLU A 42 4.60 -21.27 5.52
C GLU A 42 5.41 -20.15 4.84
N GLN A 43 5.33 -20.06 3.52
CA GLN A 43 5.99 -18.99 2.77
C GLN A 43 5.33 -17.64 3.04
N ARG A 44 4.00 -17.58 3.15
CA ARG A 44 3.27 -16.37 3.52
C ARG A 44 3.63 -15.88 4.93
N ASP A 45 3.74 -16.80 5.89
CA ASP A 45 4.18 -16.49 7.25
C ASP A 45 5.63 -15.94 7.25
N LYS A 46 6.52 -16.46 6.38
CA LYS A 46 7.88 -15.94 6.22
C LYS A 46 7.89 -14.54 5.61
N VAL A 47 7.05 -14.28 4.59
CA VAL A 47 6.88 -12.92 4.03
C VAL A 47 6.42 -11.95 5.11
N GLU A 48 5.40 -12.32 5.89
CA GLU A 48 4.91 -11.51 7.02
C GLU A 48 6.03 -11.20 8.01
N ALA A 49 6.78 -12.21 8.44
CA ALA A 49 7.87 -12.05 9.41
C ALA A 49 8.98 -11.15 8.86
N THR A 50 9.42 -11.38 7.62
CA THR A 50 10.48 -10.60 6.96
C THR A 50 10.08 -9.13 6.85
N VAL A 51 8.91 -8.86 6.26
CA VAL A 51 8.45 -7.49 6.02
C VAL A 51 8.16 -6.76 7.32
N SER A 52 7.43 -7.39 8.26
CA SER A 52 7.14 -6.77 9.56
C SER A 52 8.41 -6.49 10.36
N GLY A 53 9.43 -7.35 10.24
CA GLY A 53 10.75 -7.15 10.83
C GLY A 53 11.44 -5.89 10.30
N VAL A 54 11.41 -5.66 8.99
CA VAL A 54 11.94 -4.44 8.37
C VAL A 54 11.16 -3.21 8.80
N LEU A 55 9.84 -3.26 8.76
CA LEU A 55 8.98 -2.11 9.10
C LEU A 55 9.14 -1.65 10.55
N LYS A 56 9.43 -2.56 11.47
CA LYS A 56 9.72 -2.23 12.88
C LYS A 56 10.99 -1.39 13.06
N THR A 57 11.89 -1.38 12.07
CA THR A 57 13.12 -0.55 12.12
C THR A 57 12.90 0.88 11.63
N PHE A 58 11.72 1.21 11.14
CA PHE A 58 11.41 2.54 10.63
C PHE A 58 11.38 3.58 11.76
N THR A 59 11.92 4.75 11.46
CA THR A 59 12.06 5.88 12.39
C THR A 59 11.46 7.16 11.79
N GLY A 60 11.38 8.22 12.59
CA GLY A 60 10.89 9.52 12.15
C GLY A 60 9.44 9.45 11.68
N GLU A 61 9.15 10.06 10.53
CA GLU A 61 7.81 10.10 9.93
C GLU A 61 7.25 8.72 9.56
N LEU A 62 8.14 7.75 9.28
CA LEU A 62 7.74 6.38 8.95
C LEU A 62 7.57 5.50 10.19
N ALA A 63 7.95 5.94 11.37
CA ALA A 63 7.82 5.16 12.60
C ALA A 63 6.38 4.74 12.86
N GLY A 64 6.16 3.47 13.16
CA GLY A 64 4.81 2.94 13.34
C GLY A 64 4.79 1.57 13.99
N SER A 65 3.64 0.91 13.91
CA SER A 65 3.41 -0.41 14.48
C SER A 65 2.80 -1.37 13.48
N TYR A 66 3.17 -2.63 13.59
CA TYR A 66 2.60 -3.71 12.82
C TYR A 66 1.53 -4.45 13.62
N TYR A 67 0.42 -4.75 12.98
CA TYR A 67 -0.73 -5.46 13.53
C TYR A 67 -1.07 -6.67 12.65
N ALA A 68 -0.87 -7.87 13.18
CA ALA A 68 -1.28 -9.10 12.52
C ALA A 68 -2.81 -9.25 12.58
N LEU A 69 -3.44 -9.54 11.44
CA LEU A 69 -4.91 -9.63 11.35
C LEU A 69 -5.52 -10.73 12.23
N ASN A 70 -4.81 -11.85 12.41
CA ASN A 70 -5.26 -12.95 13.27
C ASN A 70 -5.17 -12.65 14.79
N LYS A 71 -4.52 -11.52 15.16
CA LYS A 71 -4.41 -11.06 16.56
C LYS A 71 -5.23 -9.80 16.81
N MET A 72 -5.85 -9.26 15.78
CA MET A 72 -6.66 -8.05 15.87
C MET A 72 -8.08 -8.38 16.28
N SER A 73 -8.69 -7.55 17.13
CA SER A 73 -10.10 -7.71 17.46
C SER A 73 -10.98 -7.45 16.24
N ASP A 74 -12.16 -8.09 16.19
CA ASP A 74 -13.12 -7.87 15.10
C ASP A 74 -13.60 -6.41 15.04
N ALA A 75 -13.68 -5.74 16.19
CA ALA A 75 -14.06 -4.33 16.27
C ALA A 75 -13.01 -3.43 15.61
N ASP A 76 -11.73 -3.60 15.96
CA ASP A 76 -10.63 -2.81 15.39
C ASP A 76 -10.51 -3.07 13.88
N ARG A 77 -10.64 -4.33 13.46
CA ARG A 77 -10.61 -4.70 12.04
C ARG A 77 -11.72 -4.03 11.25
N LYS A 78 -12.96 -4.08 11.76
CA LYS A 78 -14.12 -3.43 11.14
C LYS A 78 -13.95 -1.92 11.08
N GLN A 79 -13.40 -1.30 12.13
CA GLN A 79 -13.14 0.14 12.15
C GLN A 79 -12.10 0.53 11.09
N LEU A 80 -10.96 -0.17 11.00
CA LEU A 80 -9.94 0.11 9.99
C LEU A 80 -10.46 -0.09 8.55
N VAL A 81 -11.36 -1.05 8.34
CA VAL A 81 -12.01 -1.25 7.04
C VAL A 81 -13.00 -0.12 6.74
N ALA A 82 -13.79 0.31 7.71
CA ALA A 82 -14.73 1.42 7.56
C ALA A 82 -14.01 2.75 7.26
N ASP A 83 -12.86 2.96 7.89
CA ASP A 83 -11.99 4.13 7.67
C ASP A 83 -11.15 4.02 6.38
N HIS A 84 -11.29 2.95 5.60
CA HIS A 84 -10.55 2.70 4.36
C HIS A 84 -9.03 2.53 4.53
N PHE A 85 -8.55 2.17 5.72
CA PHE A 85 -7.15 1.91 6.00
C PHE A 85 -6.79 0.43 5.83
N LEU A 86 -7.73 -0.48 5.93
CA LEU A 86 -7.51 -1.92 5.80
C LEU A 86 -8.29 -2.50 4.62
N PHE A 87 -7.74 -3.53 3.99
CA PHE A 87 -8.41 -4.32 2.96
C PHE A 87 -9.50 -5.22 3.56
N LYS A 88 -10.48 -5.56 2.71
CA LYS A 88 -11.60 -6.43 3.07
C LYS A 88 -11.26 -7.89 2.76
N GLU A 89 -11.78 -8.78 3.59
CA GLU A 89 -11.96 -10.18 3.20
C GLU A 89 -13.05 -10.27 2.12
N GLY A 90 -12.95 -11.26 1.25
CA GLY A 90 -14.09 -11.64 0.43
C GLY A 90 -14.24 -10.92 -0.90
N ASP A 91 -13.16 -10.37 -1.46
CA ASP A 91 -13.15 -10.08 -2.89
C ASP A 91 -13.17 -11.39 -3.66
N ARG A 92 -14.25 -11.62 -4.44
CA ARG A 92 -14.47 -12.88 -5.18
C ARG A 92 -13.35 -13.20 -6.19
N PHE A 93 -12.67 -12.18 -6.71
CA PHE A 93 -11.54 -12.41 -7.63
C PHE A 93 -10.32 -12.92 -6.88
N LEU A 94 -10.00 -12.34 -5.73
CA LEU A 94 -8.91 -12.80 -4.87
C LEU A 94 -9.19 -14.22 -4.37
N GLU A 95 -10.44 -14.52 -4.03
CA GLU A 95 -10.88 -15.86 -3.63
C GLU A 95 -10.71 -16.87 -4.76
N SER A 96 -11.18 -16.54 -5.97
CA SER A 96 -11.04 -17.41 -7.15
C SER A 96 -9.59 -17.72 -7.51
N CYS A 97 -8.68 -16.77 -7.28
CA CYS A 97 -7.24 -16.94 -7.47
C CYS A 97 -6.56 -17.66 -6.29
N GLY A 98 -7.29 -18.06 -5.26
CA GLY A 98 -6.76 -18.69 -4.06
C GLY A 98 -5.97 -17.77 -3.13
N LEU A 99 -6.11 -16.45 -3.29
CA LEU A 99 -5.42 -15.45 -2.46
C LEU A 99 -6.00 -15.36 -1.04
N ASN A 100 -7.24 -15.80 -0.82
CA ASN A 100 -7.89 -15.80 0.49
C ASN A 100 -7.69 -17.10 1.30
N ARG A 101 -6.83 -18.02 0.82
CA ARG A 101 -6.56 -19.25 1.57
C ARG A 101 -6.06 -18.94 2.98
N GLU A 102 -6.49 -19.72 3.93
CA GLU A 102 -6.17 -19.64 5.37
C GLU A 102 -6.35 -18.21 5.95
N TRP A 103 -7.36 -17.48 5.46
CA TRP A 103 -7.69 -16.17 6.01
C TRP A 103 -7.99 -16.25 7.53
N PRO A 104 -7.49 -15.30 8.37
CA PRO A 104 -6.62 -14.14 8.05
C PRO A 104 -5.13 -14.41 8.31
N ALA A 105 -4.69 -15.67 8.42
CA ALA A 105 -3.33 -16.05 8.79
C ALA A 105 -2.29 -15.49 7.79
N GLY A 106 -1.14 -15.09 8.31
CA GLY A 106 -0.02 -14.57 7.54
C GLY A 106 -0.27 -13.20 6.92
N ARG A 107 -1.27 -12.45 7.42
CA ARG A 107 -1.66 -11.13 6.89
C ARG A 107 -1.66 -10.08 7.98
N GLY A 108 -1.39 -8.83 7.59
CA GLY A 108 -1.40 -7.73 8.53
C GLY A 108 -1.29 -6.37 7.90
N ILE A 109 -1.32 -5.38 8.77
CA ILE A 109 -1.15 -3.98 8.42
C ILE A 109 -0.08 -3.35 9.31
N PHE A 110 0.82 -2.59 8.69
CA PHE A 110 1.65 -1.63 9.38
C PHE A 110 1.11 -0.23 9.10
N HIS A 111 1.11 0.65 10.08
CA HIS A 111 0.86 2.06 9.85
C HIS A 111 1.62 2.93 10.85
N ASN A 112 1.97 4.15 10.43
CA ASN A 112 2.49 5.18 11.31
C ASN A 112 1.36 5.79 12.16
N LYS A 113 1.72 6.61 13.14
CA LYS A 113 0.77 7.22 14.10
C LYS A 113 -0.36 7.97 13.40
N ASP A 114 -0.04 8.76 12.39
CA ASP A 114 -0.99 9.65 11.71
C ASP A 114 -1.72 8.97 10.54
N LYS A 115 -1.44 7.67 10.30
CA LYS A 115 -1.98 6.88 9.18
C LYS A 115 -1.74 7.53 7.81
N THR A 116 -0.66 8.30 7.69
CA THR A 116 -0.19 8.87 6.41
C THR A 116 0.69 7.90 5.62
N PHE A 117 1.17 6.85 6.27
CA PHE A 117 1.93 5.77 5.70
C PHE A 117 1.42 4.42 6.21
N LEU A 118 1.12 3.50 5.27
CA LEU A 118 0.61 2.16 5.57
C LEU A 118 1.29 1.14 4.67
N VAL A 119 1.44 -0.09 5.17
CA VAL A 119 1.83 -1.25 4.37
C VAL A 119 0.87 -2.40 4.68
N TRP A 120 0.17 -2.87 3.66
CA TRP A 120 -0.60 -4.11 3.73
C TRP A 120 0.30 -5.28 3.38
N ILE A 121 0.22 -6.36 4.14
CA ILE A 121 1.02 -7.56 3.93
C ILE A 121 0.11 -8.70 3.52
N ASN A 122 0.44 -9.34 2.39
CA ASN A 122 -0.23 -10.52 1.82
C ASN A 122 -1.73 -10.32 1.53
N GLU A 123 -2.06 -9.22 0.84
CA GLU A 123 -3.39 -9.04 0.24
C GLU A 123 -3.39 -9.61 -1.19
N GLU A 124 -3.43 -8.81 -2.25
CA GLU A 124 -3.30 -9.23 -3.65
C GLU A 124 -1.84 -9.53 -4.00
N ASP A 125 -0.98 -8.58 -3.69
CA ASP A 125 0.48 -8.72 -3.70
C ASP A 125 0.98 -8.90 -2.27
N GLN A 126 2.22 -9.35 -2.11
CA GLN A 126 2.83 -9.54 -0.80
C GLN A 126 2.94 -8.24 -0.02
N LEU A 127 3.16 -7.10 -0.72
CA LEU A 127 3.15 -5.77 -0.14
C LEU A 127 2.29 -4.83 -0.97
N ARG A 128 1.46 -4.05 -0.29
CA ARG A 128 0.88 -2.84 -0.82
C ARG A 128 1.32 -1.67 0.03
N ILE A 129 2.27 -0.89 -0.48
CA ILE A 129 2.85 0.26 0.20
C ILE A 129 2.03 1.48 -0.17
N ILE A 130 1.53 2.20 0.82
CA ILE A 130 0.58 3.30 0.65
C ILE A 130 1.10 4.53 1.39
N SER A 131 1.15 5.66 0.70
CA SER A 131 1.37 6.97 1.31
C SER A 131 0.20 7.87 0.96
N MET A 132 -0.29 8.63 1.92
CA MET A 132 -1.46 9.50 1.76
C MET A 132 -1.45 10.63 2.78
N GLN A 133 -2.10 11.75 2.43
CA GLN A 133 -2.31 12.84 3.37
C GLN A 133 -3.43 13.77 2.91
N PRO A 134 -4.00 14.58 3.80
CA PRO A 134 -4.88 15.68 3.43
C PRO A 134 -4.19 16.69 2.50
N GLY A 135 -4.98 17.30 1.61
CA GLY A 135 -4.50 18.33 0.70
C GLY A 135 -3.80 17.81 -0.55
N ALA A 136 -3.14 18.70 -1.27
CA ALA A 136 -2.69 18.52 -2.66
C ALA A 136 -1.21 18.18 -2.83
N ASP A 137 -0.44 18.06 -1.74
CA ASP A 137 1.02 17.85 -1.81
C ASP A 137 1.36 16.43 -2.25
N ILE A 138 1.27 16.18 -3.55
CA ILE A 138 1.60 14.90 -4.17
C ILE A 138 3.10 14.59 -4.06
N LEU A 139 3.94 15.60 -4.00
CA LEU A 139 5.39 15.43 -3.93
C LEU A 139 5.82 14.85 -2.57
N ALA A 140 5.26 15.36 -1.47
CA ALA A 140 5.51 14.82 -0.13
C ALA A 140 5.02 13.37 -0.03
N VAL A 141 3.82 13.08 -0.56
CA VAL A 141 3.25 11.72 -0.60
C VAL A 141 4.14 10.76 -1.39
N PHE A 142 4.62 11.17 -2.56
CA PHE A 142 5.51 10.36 -3.40
C PHE A 142 6.88 10.15 -2.76
N THR A 143 7.46 11.19 -2.19
CA THR A 143 8.78 11.13 -1.53
C THR A 143 8.77 10.17 -0.36
N ARG A 144 7.76 10.26 0.52
CA ARG A 144 7.57 9.35 1.66
C ARG A 144 7.47 7.90 1.21
N LEU A 145 6.64 7.63 0.20
CA LEU A 145 6.47 6.28 -0.36
C LEU A 145 7.77 5.75 -0.95
N SER A 146 8.49 6.56 -1.71
CA SER A 146 9.72 6.17 -2.38
C SER A 146 10.85 5.85 -1.40
N ILE A 147 10.99 6.67 -0.35
CA ILE A 147 11.95 6.42 0.74
C ILE A 147 11.63 5.08 1.42
N ALA A 148 10.36 4.87 1.80
CA ALA A 148 9.94 3.65 2.45
C ALA A 148 10.17 2.40 1.59
N ALA A 149 9.82 2.46 0.29
CA ALA A 149 10.03 1.37 -0.64
C ALA A 149 11.54 1.03 -0.78
N ALA A 150 12.39 2.05 -0.90
CA ALA A 150 13.83 1.86 -0.98
C ALA A 150 14.42 1.24 0.31
N GLU A 151 13.94 1.64 1.49
CA GLU A 151 14.37 1.05 2.77
C GLU A 151 13.94 -0.42 2.90
N ILE A 152 12.74 -0.77 2.44
CA ILE A 152 12.29 -2.16 2.40
C ILE A 152 13.18 -2.97 1.45
N GLU A 153 13.43 -2.46 0.24
CA GLU A 153 14.18 -3.16 -0.80
C GLU A 153 15.63 -3.47 -0.41
N LYS A 154 16.26 -2.64 0.43
CA LYS A 154 17.60 -2.92 0.99
C LYS A 154 17.66 -4.21 1.80
N LYS A 155 16.55 -4.62 2.41
CA LYS A 155 16.46 -5.78 3.31
C LYS A 155 15.71 -6.96 2.69
N ALA A 156 14.80 -6.68 1.77
CA ALA A 156 13.93 -7.65 1.12
C ALA A 156 13.78 -7.27 -0.36
N LYS A 157 14.56 -7.92 -1.22
CA LYS A 157 14.60 -7.62 -2.66
C LYS A 157 13.24 -7.82 -3.31
N PHE A 158 12.82 -6.84 -4.09
CA PHE A 158 11.59 -6.94 -4.86
C PHE A 158 11.78 -7.78 -6.15
N ALA A 159 10.74 -8.52 -6.51
CA ALA A 159 10.65 -9.21 -7.78
C ALA A 159 10.56 -8.18 -8.91
N HIS A 160 11.61 -8.12 -9.73
CA HIS A 160 11.75 -7.15 -10.82
C HIS A 160 12.41 -7.81 -12.01
N ASP A 161 11.87 -7.54 -13.19
CA ASP A 161 12.43 -7.91 -14.49
C ASP A 161 12.80 -6.65 -15.27
N ALA A 162 13.90 -6.70 -16.03
CA ALA A 162 14.41 -5.54 -16.76
C ALA A 162 13.45 -5.04 -17.86
N HIS A 163 12.64 -5.94 -18.42
CA HIS A 163 11.68 -5.64 -19.48
C HIS A 163 10.28 -5.35 -18.91
N LEU A 164 9.83 -6.18 -17.95
CA LEU A 164 8.47 -6.11 -17.40
C LEU A 164 8.32 -5.16 -16.21
N GLY A 165 9.43 -4.74 -15.60
CA GLY A 165 9.41 -3.95 -14.37
C GLY A 165 9.11 -4.80 -13.13
N TYR A 166 8.42 -4.24 -12.14
CA TYR A 166 8.03 -4.99 -10.93
C TYR A 166 6.96 -6.02 -11.25
N ILE A 167 7.21 -7.25 -10.80
CA ILE A 167 6.33 -8.40 -11.04
C ILE A 167 5.23 -8.43 -9.98
N THR A 168 3.99 -8.49 -10.44
CA THR A 168 2.78 -8.44 -9.62
C THR A 168 1.86 -9.62 -9.86
N SER A 169 1.02 -9.96 -8.89
CA SER A 169 0.04 -11.05 -8.99
C SER A 169 -1.00 -10.77 -10.07
N CYS A 170 -1.44 -9.52 -10.19
CA CYS A 170 -2.34 -9.09 -11.27
C CYS A 170 -1.53 -8.50 -12.43
N PRO A 171 -1.66 -9.04 -13.65
CA PRO A 171 -0.93 -8.53 -14.82
C PRO A 171 -1.17 -7.06 -15.12
N THR A 172 -2.32 -6.51 -14.73
CA THR A 172 -2.65 -5.09 -14.94
C THR A 172 -1.79 -4.14 -14.12
N ASN A 173 -1.10 -4.65 -13.09
CA ASN A 173 -0.21 -3.88 -12.23
C ASN A 173 1.27 -3.99 -12.62
N LEU A 174 1.64 -4.81 -13.62
CA LEU A 174 3.03 -4.96 -14.07
C LEU A 174 3.67 -3.61 -14.41
N GLY A 175 4.98 -3.50 -14.24
CA GLY A 175 5.75 -2.29 -14.51
C GLY A 175 6.03 -1.51 -13.24
N THR A 176 5.51 -0.32 -13.09
CA THR A 176 5.69 0.48 -11.86
C THR A 176 4.82 -0.01 -10.71
N ALA A 177 3.71 -0.67 -11.01
CA ALA A 177 2.63 -1.02 -10.08
C ALA A 177 2.16 0.18 -9.24
N LEU A 178 2.35 1.41 -9.76
CA LEU A 178 2.05 2.66 -9.07
C LEU A 178 0.68 3.19 -9.50
N ARG A 179 -0.10 3.57 -8.51
CA ARG A 179 -1.33 4.35 -8.72
C ARG A 179 -1.31 5.59 -7.83
N ALA A 180 -1.38 6.76 -8.48
CA ALA A 180 -1.60 8.04 -7.82
C ALA A 180 -3.07 8.46 -7.97
N SER A 181 -3.64 9.03 -6.94
CA SER A 181 -5.03 9.48 -6.91
C SER A 181 -5.21 10.70 -6.01
N VAL A 182 -6.21 11.49 -6.33
CA VAL A 182 -6.65 12.62 -5.51
C VAL A 182 -8.15 12.54 -5.28
N HIS A 183 -8.59 12.90 -4.07
CA HIS A 183 -10.01 13.14 -3.78
C HIS A 183 -10.33 14.61 -3.98
N ILE A 184 -11.31 14.90 -4.82
CA ILE A 184 -11.69 16.26 -5.19
C ILE A 184 -13.15 16.52 -4.77
N LYS A 185 -13.41 17.70 -4.22
CA LYS A 185 -14.77 18.17 -3.94
C LYS A 185 -15.43 18.69 -5.22
N LEU A 186 -16.42 17.98 -5.71
CA LEU A 186 -17.17 18.34 -6.91
C LEU A 186 -18.69 18.38 -6.61
N PRO A 187 -19.18 19.29 -5.74
CA PRO A 187 -20.54 19.25 -5.22
C PRO A 187 -21.61 19.44 -6.30
N PHE A 188 -21.32 20.19 -7.34
CA PHE A 188 -22.27 20.39 -8.46
C PHE A 188 -22.31 19.18 -9.39
N LEU A 189 -21.16 18.64 -9.76
CA LEU A 189 -21.08 17.47 -10.64
C LEU A 189 -21.65 16.20 -9.97
N CYS A 190 -21.47 16.07 -8.64
CA CYS A 190 -21.98 14.92 -7.90
C CYS A 190 -23.51 14.95 -7.66
N LYS A 191 -24.21 16.05 -7.97
CA LYS A 191 -25.68 16.10 -7.91
C LYS A 191 -26.34 15.37 -9.06
N ASP A 192 -25.71 15.36 -10.23
CA ASP A 192 -26.21 14.68 -11.43
C ASP A 192 -25.59 13.27 -11.52
N LYS A 193 -26.02 12.38 -10.62
CA LYS A 193 -25.74 10.95 -10.76
C LYS A 193 -26.61 10.39 -11.88
N LYS A 194 -26.07 10.34 -13.08
CA LYS A 194 -26.56 9.45 -14.15
C LYS A 194 -25.83 8.12 -14.10
#